data_f55e906e3f52a466f0cf8c4320b61380
#
_entry.id   f55e906e3f52a466f0cf8c4320b61380
#
_cell.length_a   1.000
_cell.length_b   1.000
_cell.length_c   1.000
_cell.angle_alpha   90.00
_cell.angle_beta   90.00
_cell.angle_gamma   90.00
#
_symmetry.space_group_name_H-M   'P 1'
#
loop_
_entity.id
_entity.type
_entity.pdbx_description
1 polymer ?
#
loop_
_entity_poly.entity_id
_entity_poly.type
_entity_poly.pdbx_seq_one_letter_code
_entity_poly.pdbx_strand_id
1 'polypeptide(L)'
;MLTGKITMANGAVIPFELYEEEAPITVGNFVKLIKEGYYDGKTFHRVIKNFVSQGGCPYGTGAGDLGYTIPCETKNNPHKHVTGALSMAHRGKDTGCCQFFICHEPQPHLDGVHTVFGCVTDNMGAVRNMHNGDVMTSITLDE
;
A
#
# COMPACT_ATOMS: atom_id res chain seq x y z
N MET A 1 6.64 -13.76 9.82
CA MET A 1 5.85 -12.76 9.08
C MET A 1 6.66 -11.48 8.99
N LEU A 2 6.65 -10.86 7.82
CA LEU A 2 7.32 -9.57 7.63
C LEU A 2 6.49 -8.45 8.22
N THR A 3 7.13 -7.56 8.96
CA THR A 3 6.51 -6.37 9.52
C THR A 3 7.36 -5.15 9.19
N GLY A 4 6.75 -3.99 9.26
CA GLY A 4 7.42 -2.74 9.01
C GLY A 4 6.58 -1.56 9.45
N LYS A 5 6.98 -0.36 9.01
CA LYS A 5 6.26 0.86 9.35
C LYS A 5 6.42 1.92 8.26
N ILE A 6 5.38 2.73 8.12
CA ILE A 6 5.40 3.95 7.30
C ILE A 6 5.59 5.11 8.27
N THR A 7 6.63 5.93 8.05
CA THR A 7 6.86 7.14 8.83
C THR A 7 6.43 8.34 7.98
N MET A 8 5.50 9.12 8.51
CA MET A 8 4.99 10.31 7.81
C MET A 8 5.81 11.54 8.17
N ALA A 9 5.81 12.54 7.29
CA ALA A 9 6.52 13.79 7.51
C ALA A 9 6.04 14.54 8.76
N ASN A 10 4.79 14.34 9.17
CA ASN A 10 4.23 14.92 10.39
C ASN A 10 4.64 14.17 11.67
N GLY A 11 5.46 13.12 11.55
CA GLY A 11 5.90 12.31 12.67
C GLY A 11 5.05 11.09 12.98
N ALA A 12 3.92 10.91 12.33
CA ALA A 12 3.07 9.73 12.53
C ALA A 12 3.79 8.47 12.07
N VAL A 13 3.64 7.39 12.81
CA VAL A 13 4.21 6.08 12.50
C VAL A 13 3.07 5.08 12.35
N ILE A 14 3.01 4.40 11.22
CA ILE A 14 1.94 3.46 10.87
C ILE A 14 2.56 2.07 10.69
N PRO A 15 2.48 1.20 11.71
CA PRO A 15 3.03 -0.15 11.59
C PRO A 15 2.12 -1.05 10.75
N PHE A 16 2.72 -2.01 10.06
CA PHE A 16 1.98 -2.95 9.22
C PHE A 16 2.63 -4.33 9.23
N GLU A 17 1.88 -5.31 8.76
CA GLU A 17 2.37 -6.65 8.47
C GLU A 17 2.12 -6.97 7.00
N LEU A 18 2.94 -7.86 6.43
CA LEU A 18 2.87 -8.26 5.02
C LEU A 18 2.57 -9.75 4.90
N TYR A 19 1.77 -10.10 3.90
CA TYR A 19 1.31 -11.47 3.65
C TYR A 19 2.16 -12.12 2.54
N GLU A 20 3.41 -12.46 2.88
CA GLU A 20 4.37 -12.97 1.91
C GLU A 20 4.04 -14.35 1.36
N GLU A 21 3.26 -15.16 2.09
CA GLU A 21 2.86 -16.49 1.62
C GLU A 21 1.73 -16.43 0.60
N GLU A 22 0.77 -15.52 0.79
CA GLU A 22 -0.41 -15.41 -0.06
C GLU A 22 -0.21 -14.47 -1.24
N ALA A 23 0.74 -13.53 -1.14
CA ALA A 23 1.05 -12.57 -2.20
C ALA A 23 2.56 -12.40 -2.37
N PRO A 24 3.29 -13.50 -2.71
CA PRO A 24 4.75 -13.46 -2.71
C PRO A 24 5.36 -12.49 -3.73
N ILE A 25 4.76 -12.36 -4.91
CA ILE A 25 5.28 -11.45 -5.95
C ILE A 25 5.03 -10.01 -5.54
N THR A 26 3.84 -9.69 -5.06
CA THR A 26 3.46 -8.35 -4.62
C THR A 26 4.31 -7.92 -3.43
N VAL A 27 4.43 -8.78 -2.41
CA VAL A 27 5.26 -8.49 -1.23
C VAL A 27 6.73 -8.39 -1.63
N GLY A 28 7.22 -9.28 -2.49
CA GLY A 28 8.61 -9.24 -2.96
C GLY A 28 8.94 -7.93 -3.66
N ASN A 29 8.05 -7.45 -4.50
CA ASN A 29 8.22 -6.17 -5.19
C ASN A 29 8.18 -5.00 -4.20
N PHE A 30 7.23 -5.01 -3.27
CA PHE A 30 7.10 -3.97 -2.25
C PHE A 30 8.35 -3.89 -1.36
N VAL A 31 8.84 -5.04 -0.91
CA VAL A 31 10.07 -5.14 -0.10
C VAL A 31 11.28 -4.62 -0.88
N LYS A 32 11.41 -5.01 -2.14
CA LYS A 32 12.49 -4.52 -3.01
C LYS A 32 12.48 -3.00 -3.10
N LEU A 33 11.32 -2.40 -3.34
CA LEU A 33 11.17 -0.95 -3.45
C LEU A 33 11.48 -0.25 -2.11
N ILE A 34 11.07 -0.85 -0.99
CA ILE A 34 11.41 -0.34 0.35
C ILE A 34 12.93 -0.32 0.54
N LYS A 35 13.59 -1.41 0.22
CA LYS A 35 15.06 -1.53 0.41
C LYS A 35 15.84 -0.59 -0.50
N GLU A 36 15.28 -0.24 -1.64
CA GLU A 36 15.89 0.72 -2.57
C GLU A 36 15.62 2.17 -2.17
N GLY A 37 14.83 2.42 -1.13
CA GLY A 37 14.44 3.76 -0.72
C GLY A 37 13.45 4.43 -1.66
N TYR A 38 12.77 3.65 -2.50
CA TYR A 38 11.86 4.19 -3.50
C TYR A 38 10.75 5.06 -2.89
N TYR A 39 10.18 4.61 -1.76
CA TYR A 39 9.05 5.30 -1.15
C TYR A 39 9.45 6.55 -0.36
N ASP A 40 10.73 6.76 -0.12
CA ASP A 40 11.20 7.92 0.64
C ASP A 40 10.81 9.21 -0.08
N GLY A 41 10.05 10.06 0.59
CA GLY A 41 9.59 11.32 0.04
C GLY A 41 8.39 11.22 -0.91
N LYS A 42 7.84 10.04 -1.13
CA LYS A 42 6.62 9.88 -1.95
C LYS A 42 5.40 10.36 -1.18
N THR A 43 4.32 10.64 -1.91
CA THR A 43 3.11 11.20 -1.31
C THR A 43 1.96 10.22 -1.36
N PHE A 44 0.98 10.44 -0.48
CA PHE A 44 -0.36 9.90 -0.61
C PHE A 44 -1.17 10.89 -1.45
N HIS A 45 -1.09 10.73 -2.76
CA HIS A 45 -1.63 11.69 -3.73
C HIS A 45 -3.16 11.65 -3.86
N ARG A 46 -3.79 10.57 -3.37
CA ARG A 46 -5.24 10.39 -3.46
C ARG A 46 -5.76 9.85 -2.13
N VAL A 47 -6.32 10.74 -1.34
CA VAL A 47 -6.94 10.37 -0.05
C VAL A 47 -8.43 10.69 -0.14
N ILE A 48 -9.26 9.66 0.00
CA ILE A 48 -10.71 9.79 0.00
C ILE A 48 -11.22 9.29 1.34
N LYS A 49 -11.79 10.19 2.11
CA LYS A 49 -12.29 9.91 3.45
C LYS A 49 -13.29 8.75 3.42
N ASN A 50 -13.18 7.84 4.38
CA ASN A 50 -13.99 6.63 4.52
C ASN A 50 -13.82 5.63 3.38
N PHE A 51 -12.82 5.83 2.53
CA PHE A 51 -12.51 4.93 1.43
C PHE A 51 -11.06 4.47 1.54
N VAL A 52 -10.11 5.19 0.94
CA VAL A 52 -8.70 4.78 0.88
C VAL A 52 -7.76 5.97 0.97
N SER A 53 -6.51 5.67 1.39
CA SER A 53 -5.34 6.54 1.18
C SER A 53 -4.43 5.83 0.21
N GLN A 54 -4.21 6.39 -0.97
CA GLN A 54 -3.41 5.80 -2.06
C GLN A 54 -2.14 6.61 -2.28
N GLY A 55 -1.01 5.93 -2.39
CA GLY A 55 0.27 6.60 -2.57
C GLY A 55 1.30 5.76 -3.28
N GLY A 56 2.51 6.29 -3.38
CA GLY A 56 3.65 5.61 -4.01
C GLY A 56 3.82 5.88 -5.50
N CYS A 57 3.04 6.80 -6.08
CA CYS A 57 3.21 7.17 -7.48
C CYS A 57 4.54 7.89 -7.70
N PRO A 58 5.32 7.54 -8.78
CA PRO A 58 6.59 8.21 -9.03
C PRO A 58 6.48 9.71 -9.27
N TYR A 59 5.34 10.16 -9.80
CA TYR A 59 5.13 11.58 -10.10
C TYR A 59 4.13 12.27 -9.17
N GLY A 60 3.56 11.54 -8.20
CA GLY A 60 2.57 12.10 -7.27
C GLY A 60 1.24 12.46 -7.92
N THR A 61 0.95 11.94 -9.10
CA THR A 61 -0.26 12.29 -9.88
C THR A 61 -1.24 11.14 -10.07
N GLY A 62 -0.85 9.94 -9.68
CA GLY A 62 -1.60 8.72 -9.98
C GLY A 62 -1.26 8.11 -11.33
N ALA A 63 -0.53 8.83 -12.16
CA ALA A 63 -0.07 8.35 -13.47
C ALA A 63 1.37 7.85 -13.38
N GLY A 64 1.71 6.92 -14.23
CA GLY A 64 3.08 6.43 -14.35
C GLY A 64 3.37 5.21 -13.50
N ASP A 65 4.40 4.51 -13.91
CA ASP A 65 4.93 3.33 -13.24
C ASP A 65 6.45 3.32 -13.38
N LEU A 66 7.09 2.21 -13.01
CA LEU A 66 8.54 2.08 -13.05
C LEU A 66 9.03 1.32 -14.27
N GLY A 67 8.19 1.17 -15.32
CA GLY A 67 8.56 0.49 -16.55
C GLY A 67 8.31 -1.02 -16.52
N TYR A 68 7.61 -1.53 -15.51
CA TYR A 68 7.22 -2.93 -15.41
C TYR A 68 5.88 -3.05 -14.69
N THR A 69 5.28 -4.22 -14.76
CA THR A 69 4.06 -4.53 -14.01
C THR A 69 4.21 -5.86 -13.28
N ILE A 70 3.39 -6.05 -12.25
CA ILE A 70 3.32 -7.31 -11.53
C ILE A 70 1.91 -7.90 -11.65
N PRO A 71 1.79 -9.24 -11.62
CA PRO A 71 0.48 -9.89 -11.73
C PRO A 71 -0.34 -9.69 -10.47
N CYS A 72 -1.66 -9.78 -10.61
CA CYS A 72 -2.57 -9.87 -9.48
C CYS A 72 -2.40 -11.22 -8.78
N GLU A 73 -2.43 -11.19 -7.45
CA GLU A 73 -2.34 -12.40 -6.63
C GLU A 73 -3.61 -12.53 -5.80
N THR A 74 -4.75 -12.56 -6.49
CA THR A 74 -6.08 -12.66 -5.86
C THR A 74 -6.56 -14.10 -5.74
N LYS A 75 -6.11 -14.97 -6.63
CA LYS A 75 -6.44 -16.40 -6.59
C LYS A 75 -5.76 -17.06 -5.39
N ASN A 76 -6.50 -17.80 -4.60
CA ASN A 76 -6.03 -18.46 -3.40
C ASN A 76 -5.53 -17.49 -2.30
N ASN A 77 -5.92 -16.21 -2.40
CA ASN A 77 -5.62 -15.22 -1.39
C ASN A 77 -6.89 -14.99 -0.55
N PRO A 78 -6.91 -15.44 0.73
CA PRO A 78 -8.11 -15.34 1.56
C PRO A 78 -8.34 -13.95 2.15
N HIS A 79 -7.37 -13.05 2.01
CA HIS A 79 -7.43 -11.73 2.63
C HIS A 79 -8.42 -10.83 1.90
N LYS A 80 -9.17 -10.06 2.68
CA LYS A 80 -10.22 -9.17 2.19
C LYS A 80 -9.83 -7.71 2.42
N HIS A 81 -10.53 -6.80 1.75
CA HIS A 81 -10.33 -5.37 1.95
C HIS A 81 -11.07 -4.93 3.21
N VAL A 82 -10.52 -5.31 4.35
CA VAL A 82 -10.98 -4.87 5.67
C VAL A 82 -10.34 -3.52 6.01
N THR A 83 -10.77 -2.90 7.11
CA THR A 83 -10.12 -1.70 7.61
C THR A 83 -8.63 -1.96 7.82
N GLY A 84 -7.77 -1.09 7.28
CA GLY A 84 -6.32 -1.22 7.38
C GLY A 84 -5.67 -2.09 6.32
N ALA A 85 -6.43 -2.71 5.42
CA ALA A 85 -5.85 -3.54 4.36
C ALA A 85 -4.89 -2.73 3.49
N LEU A 86 -3.70 -3.29 3.25
CA LEU A 86 -2.77 -2.79 2.23
C LEU A 86 -3.05 -3.55 0.95
N SER A 87 -3.36 -2.83 -0.11
CA SER A 87 -3.74 -3.43 -1.38
C SER A 87 -3.05 -2.71 -2.53
N MET A 88 -2.80 -3.45 -3.61
CA MET A 88 -2.07 -2.92 -4.76
C MET A 88 -3.01 -2.18 -5.71
N ALA A 89 -2.72 -0.92 -5.97
CA ALA A 89 -3.43 -0.14 -6.97
C ALA A 89 -3.02 -0.58 -8.38
N HIS A 90 -3.95 -0.57 -9.31
CA HIS A 90 -3.69 -0.89 -10.71
C HIS A 90 -4.75 -0.27 -11.62
N ARG A 91 -4.51 -0.34 -12.92
CA ARG A 91 -5.43 0.17 -13.97
C ARG A 91 -6.20 -0.94 -14.66
N GLY A 92 -6.18 -2.13 -14.12
CA GLY A 92 -6.79 -3.32 -14.65
C GLY A 92 -5.99 -4.52 -14.22
N LYS A 93 -6.42 -5.72 -14.64
CA LYS A 93 -5.78 -6.96 -14.22
C LYS A 93 -4.30 -6.98 -14.64
N ASP A 94 -3.43 -7.36 -13.69
CA ASP A 94 -2.00 -7.58 -13.90
C ASP A 94 -1.23 -6.31 -14.33
N THR A 95 -1.67 -5.14 -13.87
CA THR A 95 -1.01 -3.86 -14.18
C THR A 95 -0.48 -3.14 -12.93
N GLY A 96 -0.43 -3.80 -11.78
CA GLY A 96 0.15 -3.24 -10.57
C GLY A 96 1.64 -2.97 -10.72
N CYS A 97 2.18 -2.03 -9.93
CA CYS A 97 3.60 -1.72 -9.93
C CYS A 97 4.05 -1.22 -8.56
N CYS A 98 3.94 0.07 -8.31
CA CYS A 98 4.47 0.70 -7.09
C CYS A 98 3.41 1.38 -6.24
N GLN A 99 2.27 1.70 -6.79
CA GLN A 99 1.21 2.37 -6.04
C GLN A 99 0.40 1.37 -5.22
N PHE A 100 0.11 1.75 -3.98
CA PHE A 100 -0.69 0.96 -3.09
C PHE A 100 -1.70 1.86 -2.38
N PHE A 101 -2.70 1.24 -1.75
CA PHE A 101 -3.65 1.99 -0.93
C PHE A 101 -3.91 1.26 0.39
N ILE A 102 -4.35 2.05 1.37
CA ILE A 102 -4.74 1.57 2.69
C ILE A 102 -6.22 1.86 2.85
N CYS A 103 -7.01 0.83 3.15
CA CYS A 103 -8.45 0.99 3.33
C CYS A 103 -8.77 1.67 4.65
N HIS A 104 -9.58 2.75 4.61
CA HIS A 104 -10.10 3.40 5.81
C HIS A 104 -11.19 2.57 6.46
N GLU A 105 -12.07 2.01 5.64
CA GLU A 105 -13.20 1.18 6.02
C GLU A 105 -13.22 -0.05 5.12
N PRO A 106 -13.98 -1.12 5.44
CA PRO A 106 -14.09 -2.27 4.55
C PRO A 106 -14.59 -1.89 3.16
N GLN A 107 -13.94 -2.45 2.15
CA GLN A 107 -14.26 -2.22 0.73
C GLN A 107 -14.47 -3.55 0.01
N PRO A 108 -15.58 -4.25 0.28
CA PRO A 108 -15.78 -5.60 -0.25
C PRO A 108 -15.88 -5.66 -1.78
N HIS A 109 -16.26 -4.56 -2.44
CA HIS A 109 -16.31 -4.52 -3.90
C HIS A 109 -14.94 -4.65 -4.57
N LEU A 110 -13.84 -4.48 -3.81
CA LEU A 110 -12.48 -4.62 -4.32
C LEU A 110 -11.93 -6.05 -4.14
N ASP A 111 -12.63 -6.88 -3.36
CA ASP A 111 -12.18 -8.26 -3.12
C ASP A 111 -12.14 -9.04 -4.42
N GLY A 112 -11.03 -9.77 -4.64
CA GLY A 112 -10.82 -10.53 -5.87
C GLY A 112 -10.39 -9.71 -7.08
N VAL A 113 -10.34 -8.38 -6.97
CA VAL A 113 -9.93 -7.45 -8.04
C VAL A 113 -8.53 -6.90 -7.78
N HIS A 114 -8.29 -6.43 -6.57
CA HIS A 114 -6.99 -5.91 -6.14
C HIS A 114 -6.33 -6.90 -5.18
N THR A 115 -4.99 -6.96 -5.23
CA THR A 115 -4.21 -7.85 -4.37
C THR A 115 -4.05 -7.25 -2.99
N VAL A 116 -4.66 -7.86 -1.97
CA VAL A 116 -4.40 -7.53 -0.56
C VAL A 116 -3.10 -8.23 -0.16
N PHE A 117 -2.09 -7.45 0.18
CA PHE A 117 -0.76 -7.98 0.49
C PHE A 117 -0.27 -7.68 1.90
N GLY A 118 -1.08 -7.00 2.69
CA GLY A 118 -0.72 -6.67 4.07
C GLY A 118 -1.86 -5.99 4.80
N CYS A 119 -1.57 -5.57 6.02
CA CYS A 119 -2.54 -4.88 6.88
C CYS A 119 -1.84 -3.97 7.87
N VAL A 120 -2.39 -2.79 8.08
CA VAL A 120 -1.98 -1.88 9.16
C VAL A 120 -2.35 -2.53 10.49
N THR A 121 -1.42 -2.58 11.42
CA THR A 121 -1.60 -3.27 12.71
C THR A 121 -1.93 -2.32 13.86
N ASP A 122 -1.71 -1.01 13.69
CA ASP A 122 -1.97 -0.03 14.73
C ASP A 122 -2.07 1.36 14.09
N ASN A 123 -2.57 2.32 14.84
CA ASN A 123 -2.60 3.74 14.47
C ASN A 123 -3.44 4.07 13.22
N MET A 124 -4.59 3.42 13.08
CA MET A 124 -5.51 3.74 11.97
C MET A 124 -5.97 5.21 11.99
N GLY A 125 -5.95 5.86 13.15
CA GLY A 125 -6.25 7.29 13.25
C GLY A 125 -5.35 8.14 12.37
N ALA A 126 -4.06 7.80 12.29
CA ALA A 126 -3.11 8.50 11.41
C ALA A 126 -3.47 8.32 9.94
N VAL A 127 -3.90 7.11 9.55
CA VAL A 127 -4.34 6.83 8.18
C VAL A 127 -5.59 7.64 7.84
N ARG A 128 -6.57 7.64 8.73
CA ARG A 128 -7.84 8.36 8.51
C ARG A 128 -7.68 9.88 8.49
N ASN A 129 -6.63 10.39 9.12
CA ASN A 129 -6.35 11.82 9.19
C ASN A 129 -5.44 12.33 8.07
N MET A 130 -5.06 11.47 7.12
CA MET A 130 -4.25 11.88 5.97
C MET A 130 -5.02 12.85 5.07
N HIS A 131 -4.26 13.70 4.38
CA HIS A 131 -4.76 14.61 3.37
C HIS A 131 -4.03 14.37 2.06
N ASN A 132 -4.65 14.76 0.95
CA ASN A 132 -4.01 14.67 -0.36
C ASN A 132 -2.66 15.38 -0.34
N GLY A 133 -1.61 14.67 -0.77
CA GLY A 133 -0.28 15.22 -0.84
C GLY A 133 0.56 15.03 0.42
N ASP A 134 0.01 14.41 1.47
CA ASP A 134 0.81 14.10 2.66
C ASP A 134 2.00 13.22 2.28
N VAL A 135 3.17 13.57 2.81
CA VAL A 135 4.44 12.93 2.45
C VAL A 135 4.76 11.80 3.40
N MET A 136 5.10 10.65 2.85
CA MET A 136 5.75 9.59 3.62
C MET A 136 7.27 9.83 3.59
N THR A 137 7.88 9.98 4.76
CA THR A 137 9.33 10.18 4.88
C THR A 137 10.07 8.92 4.47
N SER A 138 9.56 7.78 4.94
CA SER A 138 10.16 6.47 4.63
C SER A 138 9.19 5.35 4.91
N ILE A 139 9.44 4.22 4.27
CA ILE A 139 8.87 2.93 4.69
C ILE A 139 10.06 2.04 5.05
N THR A 140 10.04 1.46 6.24
CA THR A 140 11.13 0.60 6.73
C THR A 140 10.59 -0.74 7.18
N LEU A 141 11.42 -1.77 7.06
CA LEU A 141 11.11 -3.11 7.55
C LEU A 141 11.75 -3.32 8.90
N ASP A 142 11.05 -4.05 9.77
CA ASP A 142 11.60 -4.51 11.05
C ASP A 142 12.51 -5.71 10.77
N GLU A 143 13.65 -5.73 11.41
CA GLU A 143 14.62 -6.83 11.26
C GLU A 143 14.92 -7.54 12.56
#